data_1ccf12e38ee9db3eea415c96b7b90a70
#
_entry.id   1ccf12e38ee9db3eea415c96b7b90a70
#
_cell.length_a   1.000
_cell.length_b   1.000
_cell.length_c   1.000
_cell.angle_alpha   90.00
_cell.angle_beta   90.00
_cell.angle_gamma   90.00
#
_symmetry.space_group_name_H-M   'P 1'
#
loop_
_entity.id
_entity.type
_entity.pdbx_description
1 polymer ?
#
loop_
_entity_poly.entity_id
_entity_poly.type
_entity_poly.pdbx_seq_one_letter_code
_entity_poly.pdbx_strand_id
1 'polypeptide(L)'
;MSEHAAAASKRPDEYVPWREFLTSGYTASLALVSLGVWLHAADSLVVATMLPAMIADIGGAAFVSWTVSIYEIGSIVAGAASALITMRYGLRGPMSIAAFLFGAGCAASAISPNMGLLLIGRALQGFGGGGLVAMCFVALGVLFPRRYAARALAVVSAFWGMSAFLGPLIGGLFVEYANWRLGFWFFAMLSFMLSAWIALRQETATLEQGKIGTRFPLSRLALLCLAVVLISYGGVRVEALRTSALIGAGVLCLIWFFRRDGLAGPDRLLPHAPLDPRHATGATLLMLMMLPMATVAITAYGPLLMTVVHGTSALTAGYVVACSSIGWTLAAVSVSGSPERFDRIWIAIGMAVTTLSIAGFVYAVPAGPVWLIAVCALAEGGGFGLAYTFILRRITAVAPEEDMQRITGAIPTMQRIGYALGAAYIGIIANASGFLSIQTPDDAGTVARILFLACLPLAVVGLVAMLGLVRRHPYDASL
;
A
#
# COMPACT_ATOMS: atom_id res chain seq x y z
N MET A 1 -6.24 -49.13 5.69
CA MET A 1 -4.99 -48.47 5.25
C MET A 1 -5.00 -48.25 3.72
N SER A 2 -6.10 -47.77 3.12
CA SER A 2 -6.20 -47.62 1.65
C SER A 2 -6.95 -46.36 1.19
N GLU A 3 -7.69 -45.66 2.02
CA GLU A 3 -8.40 -44.44 1.58
C GLU A 3 -7.61 -43.14 1.75
N HIS A 4 -6.67 -43.07 2.70
CA HIS A 4 -5.81 -41.88 2.86
C HIS A 4 -4.66 -41.80 1.82
N ALA A 5 -4.27 -42.91 1.18
CA ALA A 5 -3.25 -42.93 0.13
C ALA A 5 -3.80 -42.50 -1.25
N ALA A 6 -5.10 -42.62 -1.49
CA ALA A 6 -5.72 -42.24 -2.76
C ALA A 6 -5.94 -40.70 -2.91
N ALA A 7 -5.91 -39.94 -1.80
CA ALA A 7 -6.06 -38.49 -1.83
C ALA A 7 -4.79 -37.73 -2.26
N ALA A 8 -3.64 -38.41 -2.32
CA ALA A 8 -2.32 -37.79 -2.59
C ALA A 8 -1.92 -37.70 -4.09
N SER A 9 -2.69 -38.26 -5.01
CA SER A 9 -2.30 -38.37 -6.44
C SER A 9 -3.11 -37.51 -7.42
N LYS A 10 -3.96 -36.59 -6.95
CA LYS A 10 -4.66 -35.66 -7.85
C LYS A 10 -3.67 -34.61 -8.37
N ARG A 11 -3.62 -34.48 -9.71
CA ARG A 11 -2.70 -33.55 -10.42
C ARG A 11 -2.90 -32.10 -9.95
N PRO A 12 -1.84 -31.25 -9.91
CA PRO A 12 -1.92 -29.85 -9.46
C PRO A 12 -2.92 -28.99 -10.24
N ASP A 13 -3.32 -29.39 -11.44
CA ASP A 13 -4.15 -28.63 -12.38
C ASP A 13 -5.64 -29.01 -12.33
N GLU A 14 -6.08 -29.83 -11.37
CA GLU A 14 -7.48 -30.25 -11.31
C GLU A 14 -8.35 -29.10 -10.75
N TYR A 15 -9.40 -28.74 -11.49
CA TYR A 15 -10.38 -27.72 -11.07
C TYR A 15 -10.98 -28.07 -9.71
N VAL A 16 -10.84 -27.16 -8.73
CA VAL A 16 -11.43 -27.31 -7.40
C VAL A 16 -12.77 -26.57 -7.33
N PRO A 17 -13.90 -27.27 -7.15
CA PRO A 17 -15.20 -26.61 -6.96
C PRO A 17 -15.23 -25.77 -5.67
N TRP A 18 -15.96 -24.66 -5.68
CA TRP A 18 -16.14 -23.81 -4.49
C TRP A 18 -16.72 -24.58 -3.30
N ARG A 19 -17.66 -25.50 -3.54
CA ARG A 19 -18.29 -26.33 -2.51
C ARG A 19 -17.24 -27.19 -1.79
N GLU A 20 -16.33 -27.86 -2.53
CA GLU A 20 -15.26 -28.65 -1.96
C GLU A 20 -14.32 -27.78 -1.11
N PHE A 21 -13.91 -26.62 -1.64
CA PHE A 21 -13.05 -25.71 -0.93
C PHE A 21 -13.67 -25.21 0.39
N LEU A 22 -14.94 -24.79 0.37
CA LEU A 22 -15.64 -24.30 1.55
C LEU A 22 -15.93 -25.38 2.61
N THR A 23 -16.00 -26.66 2.20
CA THR A 23 -16.16 -27.79 3.15
C THR A 23 -14.85 -28.44 3.55
N SER A 24 -13.70 -27.98 3.06
CA SER A 24 -12.40 -28.59 3.25
C SER A 24 -11.78 -28.45 4.64
N GLY A 25 -12.47 -27.79 5.59
CA GLY A 25 -11.94 -27.53 6.94
C GLY A 25 -10.96 -26.34 7.05
N TYR A 26 -10.62 -25.69 5.92
CA TYR A 26 -9.74 -24.50 5.87
C TYR A 26 -10.48 -23.17 6.04
N THR A 27 -11.80 -23.18 6.15
CA THR A 27 -12.64 -21.96 6.22
C THR A 27 -12.25 -21.02 7.36
N ALA A 28 -11.95 -21.57 8.53
CA ALA A 28 -11.53 -20.75 9.67
C ALA A 28 -10.13 -20.11 9.48
N SER A 29 -9.19 -20.78 8.79
CA SER A 29 -7.91 -20.21 8.39
C SER A 29 -8.10 -19.13 7.33
N LEU A 30 -9.01 -19.38 6.37
CA LEU A 30 -9.38 -18.43 5.34
C LEU A 30 -9.98 -17.16 5.91
N ALA A 31 -10.94 -17.29 6.83
CA ALA A 31 -11.58 -16.14 7.50
C ALA A 31 -10.56 -15.30 8.29
N LEU A 32 -9.65 -15.96 9.01
CA LEU A 32 -8.59 -15.30 9.76
C LEU A 32 -7.65 -14.49 8.85
N VAL A 33 -7.14 -15.12 7.78
CA VAL A 33 -6.24 -14.45 6.82
C VAL A 33 -6.98 -13.32 6.10
N SER A 34 -8.21 -13.56 5.68
CA SER A 34 -9.04 -12.56 5.00
C SER A 34 -9.35 -11.36 5.88
N LEU A 35 -9.67 -11.58 7.16
CA LEU A 35 -9.92 -10.49 8.12
C LEU A 35 -8.63 -9.69 8.38
N GLY A 36 -7.47 -10.35 8.51
CA GLY A 36 -6.18 -9.68 8.69
C GLY A 36 -5.83 -8.77 7.51
N VAL A 37 -6.04 -9.26 6.29
CA VAL A 37 -5.83 -8.46 5.07
C VAL A 37 -6.84 -7.32 4.97
N TRP A 38 -8.11 -7.57 5.28
CA TRP A 38 -9.17 -6.56 5.23
C TRP A 38 -8.92 -5.42 6.22
N LEU A 39 -8.52 -5.72 7.46
CA LEU A 39 -8.19 -4.70 8.46
C LEU A 39 -7.12 -3.73 7.96
N HIS A 40 -6.05 -4.25 7.36
CA HIS A 40 -4.99 -3.44 6.77
C HIS A 40 -5.47 -2.64 5.55
N ALA A 41 -6.22 -3.27 4.65
CA ALA A 41 -6.66 -2.63 3.41
C ALA A 41 -7.74 -1.57 3.64
N ALA A 42 -8.65 -1.77 4.61
CA ALA A 42 -9.70 -0.82 4.93
C ALA A 42 -9.16 0.42 5.68
N ASP A 43 -8.12 0.27 6.49
CA ASP A 43 -7.57 1.32 7.35
C ASP A 43 -7.25 2.63 6.58
N SER A 44 -6.60 2.53 5.45
CA SER A 44 -6.20 3.71 4.66
C SER A 44 -7.40 4.51 4.16
N LEU A 45 -8.47 3.85 3.73
CA LEU A 45 -9.68 4.50 3.22
C LEU A 45 -10.57 5.04 4.36
N VAL A 46 -10.65 4.31 5.47
CA VAL A 46 -11.35 4.77 6.68
C VAL A 46 -10.69 6.04 7.19
N VAL A 47 -9.37 6.04 7.35
CA VAL A 47 -8.62 7.20 7.85
C VAL A 47 -8.73 8.38 6.89
N ALA A 48 -8.60 8.16 5.58
CA ALA A 48 -8.79 9.22 4.58
C ALA A 48 -10.17 9.87 4.67
N THR A 49 -11.23 9.07 4.89
CA THR A 49 -12.61 9.55 5.04
C THR A 49 -12.84 10.31 6.35
N MET A 50 -12.20 9.88 7.46
CA MET A 50 -12.35 10.51 8.78
C MET A 50 -11.44 11.73 8.94
N LEU A 51 -10.41 11.90 8.11
CA LEU A 51 -9.35 12.89 8.27
C LEU A 51 -9.85 14.34 8.39
N PRO A 52 -10.85 14.82 7.60
CA PRO A 52 -11.40 16.15 7.77
C PRO A 52 -11.97 16.39 9.18
N ALA A 53 -12.74 15.42 9.70
CA ALA A 53 -13.32 15.50 11.04
C ALA A 53 -12.25 15.45 12.15
N MET A 54 -11.20 14.63 11.95
CA MET A 54 -10.07 14.57 12.88
C MET A 54 -9.36 15.92 12.99
N ILE A 55 -9.06 16.56 11.86
CA ILE A 55 -8.38 17.86 11.83
C ILE A 55 -9.25 18.95 12.45
N ALA A 56 -10.55 18.94 12.18
CA ALA A 56 -11.49 19.89 12.77
C ALA A 56 -11.55 19.79 14.31
N ASP A 57 -11.38 18.58 14.86
CA ASP A 57 -11.49 18.31 16.30
C ASP A 57 -10.16 18.51 17.07
N ILE A 58 -9.05 17.95 16.56
CA ILE A 58 -7.75 17.93 17.27
C ILE A 58 -6.69 18.83 16.62
N GLY A 59 -7.00 19.49 15.51
CA GLY A 59 -6.07 20.33 14.77
C GLY A 59 -4.98 19.53 14.05
N GLY A 60 -3.85 20.16 13.77
CA GLY A 60 -2.67 19.49 13.22
C GLY A 60 -2.69 19.33 11.71
N ALA A 61 -3.33 20.21 10.94
CA ALA A 61 -3.40 20.19 9.48
C ALA A 61 -2.02 20.07 8.79
N ALA A 62 -0.95 20.61 9.42
CA ALA A 62 0.42 20.48 8.91
C ALA A 62 0.92 19.02 8.83
N PHE A 63 0.30 18.11 9.55
CA PHE A 63 0.70 16.71 9.66
C PHE A 63 -0.20 15.75 8.86
N VAL A 64 -1.05 16.24 7.96
CA VAL A 64 -1.94 15.40 7.13
C VAL A 64 -1.16 14.29 6.44
N SER A 65 -0.10 14.61 5.71
CA SER A 65 0.73 13.64 5.01
C SER A 65 1.44 12.65 5.93
N TRP A 66 1.69 13.02 7.18
CA TRP A 66 2.30 12.15 8.18
C TRP A 66 1.43 10.97 8.56
N THR A 67 0.10 11.12 8.49
CA THR A 67 -0.83 10.01 8.76
C THR A 67 -0.61 8.83 7.81
N VAL A 68 -0.16 9.10 6.58
CA VAL A 68 0.22 8.09 5.59
C VAL A 68 1.69 7.71 5.76
N SER A 69 2.62 8.69 5.76
CA SER A 69 4.06 8.41 5.79
C SER A 69 4.49 7.55 6.97
N ILE A 70 4.03 7.88 8.20
CA ILE A 70 4.42 7.16 9.41
C ILE A 70 3.85 5.74 9.44
N TYR A 71 2.63 5.56 8.93
CA TYR A 71 2.02 4.25 8.76
C TYR A 71 2.82 3.38 7.80
N GLU A 72 3.21 3.92 6.63
CA GLU A 72 4.00 3.18 5.65
C GLU A 72 5.41 2.84 6.15
N ILE A 73 6.06 3.73 6.91
CA ILE A 73 7.34 3.45 7.58
C ILE A 73 7.20 2.20 8.47
N GLY A 74 6.18 2.19 9.34
CA GLY A 74 5.90 1.04 10.21
C GLY A 74 5.67 -0.24 9.40
N SER A 75 4.89 -0.13 8.33
CA SER A 75 4.57 -1.25 7.43
C SER A 75 5.80 -1.81 6.72
N ILE A 76 6.73 -0.97 6.24
CA ILE A 76 7.97 -1.39 5.60
C ILE A 76 8.82 -2.21 6.58
N VAL A 77 9.03 -1.68 7.79
CA VAL A 77 9.88 -2.33 8.79
C VAL A 77 9.29 -3.67 9.24
N ALA A 78 8.01 -3.68 9.58
CA ALA A 78 7.35 -4.90 10.03
C ALA A 78 7.20 -5.93 8.91
N GLY A 79 6.90 -5.50 7.69
CA GLY A 79 6.86 -6.37 6.51
C GLY A 79 8.19 -7.04 6.23
N ALA A 80 9.29 -6.29 6.27
CA ALA A 80 10.64 -6.83 6.10
C ALA A 80 11.04 -7.80 7.23
N ALA A 81 10.57 -7.54 8.45
CA ALA A 81 10.84 -8.39 9.61
C ALA A 81 10.03 -9.70 9.62
N SER A 82 8.84 -9.70 9.00
CA SER A 82 7.84 -10.78 9.13
C SER A 82 8.39 -12.14 8.75
N ALA A 83 9.11 -12.25 7.64
CA ALA A 83 9.67 -13.51 7.16
C ALA A 83 10.66 -14.12 8.18
N LEU A 84 11.59 -13.31 8.70
CA LEU A 84 12.58 -13.74 9.67
C LEU A 84 11.94 -14.11 11.01
N ILE A 85 10.97 -13.32 11.45
CA ILE A 85 10.26 -13.54 12.71
C ILE A 85 9.42 -14.82 12.64
N THR A 86 8.71 -15.05 11.53
CA THR A 86 7.89 -16.26 11.35
C THR A 86 8.74 -17.53 11.21
N MET A 87 9.89 -17.46 10.56
CA MET A 87 10.84 -18.60 10.49
C MET A 87 11.41 -18.96 11.85
N ARG A 88 11.60 -17.98 12.74
CA ARG A 88 12.20 -18.21 14.08
C ARG A 88 11.19 -18.61 15.14
N TYR A 89 10.00 -18.00 15.13
CA TYR A 89 9.02 -18.12 16.20
C TYR A 89 7.70 -18.78 15.76
N GLY A 90 7.64 -19.28 14.52
CA GLY A 90 6.40 -19.76 13.93
C GLY A 90 5.49 -18.61 13.49
N LEU A 91 4.32 -18.94 12.97
CA LEU A 91 3.38 -17.97 12.39
C LEU A 91 2.43 -17.37 13.44
N ARG A 92 1.95 -18.21 14.38
CA ARG A 92 0.87 -17.88 15.34
C ARG A 92 1.22 -16.71 16.26
N GLY A 93 2.34 -16.82 17.00
CA GLY A 93 2.73 -15.80 17.97
C GLY A 93 2.96 -14.42 17.35
N PRO A 94 3.84 -14.32 16.34
CA PRO A 94 4.08 -13.05 15.66
C PRO A 94 2.84 -12.46 15.01
N MET A 95 1.98 -13.28 14.39
CA MET A 95 0.76 -12.82 13.75
C MET A 95 -0.26 -12.28 14.77
N SER A 96 -0.38 -12.94 15.93
CA SER A 96 -1.22 -12.46 17.04
C SER A 96 -0.69 -11.14 17.60
N ILE A 97 0.62 -11.01 17.81
CA ILE A 97 1.25 -9.77 18.27
C ILE A 97 1.04 -8.64 17.26
N ALA A 98 1.17 -8.91 15.96
CA ALA A 98 0.95 -7.92 14.94
C ALA A 98 -0.50 -7.42 14.92
N ALA A 99 -1.49 -8.32 15.04
CA ALA A 99 -2.88 -7.94 15.18
C ALA A 99 -3.12 -7.13 16.47
N PHE A 100 -2.51 -7.51 17.60
CA PHE A 100 -2.60 -6.77 18.85
C PHE A 100 -2.02 -5.35 18.72
N LEU A 101 -0.83 -5.20 18.11
CA LEU A 101 -0.19 -3.89 17.88
C LEU A 101 -1.04 -2.99 16.98
N PHE A 102 -1.68 -3.55 15.95
CA PHE A 102 -2.61 -2.78 15.12
C PHE A 102 -3.80 -2.29 15.94
N GLY A 103 -4.41 -3.14 16.74
CA GLY A 103 -5.51 -2.78 17.64
C GLY A 103 -5.11 -1.74 18.69
N ALA A 104 -3.92 -1.88 19.29
CA ALA A 104 -3.38 -0.91 20.22
C ALA A 104 -3.12 0.44 19.56
N GLY A 105 -2.65 0.45 18.31
CA GLY A 105 -2.51 1.65 17.51
C GLY A 105 -3.84 2.33 17.20
N CYS A 106 -4.88 1.55 16.87
CA CYS A 106 -6.24 2.07 16.71
C CYS A 106 -6.78 2.67 18.03
N ALA A 107 -6.60 1.98 19.15
CA ALA A 107 -7.02 2.48 20.46
C ALA A 107 -6.28 3.78 20.83
N ALA A 108 -4.97 3.86 20.61
CA ALA A 108 -4.18 5.08 20.83
C ALA A 108 -4.67 6.25 19.95
N SER A 109 -5.01 5.97 18.67
CA SER A 109 -5.61 6.97 17.78
C SER A 109 -6.99 7.42 18.27
N ALA A 110 -7.83 6.48 18.75
CA ALA A 110 -9.17 6.77 19.25
C ALA A 110 -9.17 7.71 20.47
N ILE A 111 -8.21 7.54 21.38
CA ILE A 111 -8.11 8.37 22.61
C ILE A 111 -7.27 9.63 22.42
N SER A 112 -6.77 9.90 21.21
CA SER A 112 -5.83 11.00 20.96
C SER A 112 -6.47 12.37 21.17
N PRO A 113 -5.89 13.24 22.04
CA PRO A 113 -6.31 14.60 22.22
C PRO A 113 -5.62 15.58 21.26
N ASN A 114 -4.63 15.13 20.53
CA ASN A 114 -3.84 15.93 19.59
C ASN A 114 -3.25 15.07 18.48
N MET A 115 -2.80 15.70 17.42
CA MET A 115 -2.21 15.01 16.25
C MET A 115 -0.96 14.20 16.61
N GLY A 116 -0.16 14.60 17.59
CA GLY A 116 1.05 13.89 17.99
C GLY A 116 0.77 12.47 18.49
N LEU A 117 -0.20 12.30 19.43
CA LEU A 117 -0.60 10.97 19.89
C LEU A 117 -1.27 10.14 18.79
N LEU A 118 -2.06 10.79 17.92
CA LEU A 118 -2.65 10.14 16.76
C LEU A 118 -1.57 9.55 15.85
N LEU A 119 -0.48 10.27 15.57
CA LEU A 119 0.62 9.78 14.76
C LEU A 119 1.38 8.62 15.41
N ILE A 120 1.51 8.61 16.75
CA ILE A 120 2.04 7.43 17.48
C ILE A 120 1.12 6.23 17.24
N GLY A 121 -0.20 6.42 17.35
CA GLY A 121 -1.18 5.39 16.99
C GLY A 121 -1.01 4.91 15.55
N ARG A 122 -0.83 5.83 14.58
CA ARG A 122 -0.58 5.50 13.17
C ARG A 122 0.71 4.70 12.96
N ALA A 123 1.79 5.03 13.70
CA ALA A 123 3.02 4.24 13.67
C ALA A 123 2.78 2.79 14.14
N LEU A 124 2.09 2.61 15.27
CA LEU A 124 1.75 1.28 15.79
C LEU A 124 0.83 0.51 14.83
N GLN A 125 -0.17 1.17 14.22
CA GLN A 125 -1.02 0.58 13.18
C GLN A 125 -0.18 0.14 11.97
N GLY A 126 0.79 0.95 11.53
CA GLY A 126 1.71 0.60 10.46
C GLY A 126 2.53 -0.65 10.78
N PHE A 127 3.16 -0.71 11.94
CA PHE A 127 3.91 -1.89 12.39
C PHE A 127 3.00 -3.13 12.49
N GLY A 128 1.85 -3.00 13.13
CA GLY A 128 0.89 -4.09 13.29
C GLY A 128 0.30 -4.53 11.95
N GLY A 129 -0.27 -3.61 11.19
CA GLY A 129 -0.97 -3.90 9.92
C GLY A 129 -0.02 -4.39 8.83
N GLY A 130 1.15 -3.76 8.67
CA GLY A 130 2.15 -4.20 7.71
C GLY A 130 2.73 -5.58 8.01
N GLY A 131 3.00 -5.86 9.29
CA GLY A 131 3.43 -7.18 9.74
C GLY A 131 2.32 -8.23 9.56
N LEU A 132 1.10 -7.89 9.94
CA LEU A 132 -0.06 -8.78 9.83
C LEU A 132 -0.33 -9.18 8.38
N VAL A 133 -0.39 -8.21 7.45
CA VAL A 133 -0.65 -8.52 6.04
C VAL A 133 0.46 -9.33 5.41
N ALA A 134 1.73 -9.04 5.72
CA ALA A 134 2.86 -9.83 5.22
C ALA A 134 2.78 -11.29 5.72
N MET A 135 2.47 -11.49 7.00
CA MET A 135 2.28 -12.83 7.58
C MET A 135 1.02 -13.53 7.06
N CYS A 136 -0.05 -12.79 6.68
CA CYS A 136 -1.21 -13.37 6.01
C CYS A 136 -0.83 -13.99 4.65
N PHE A 137 0.04 -13.35 3.87
CA PHE A 137 0.54 -13.94 2.62
C PHE A 137 1.44 -15.15 2.86
N VAL A 138 2.27 -15.14 3.90
CA VAL A 138 3.02 -16.36 4.32
C VAL A 138 2.05 -17.47 4.72
N ALA A 139 1.01 -17.14 5.48
CA ALA A 139 -0.02 -18.08 5.91
C ALA A 139 -0.76 -18.73 4.73
N LEU A 140 -1.03 -17.98 3.65
CA LEU A 140 -1.61 -18.54 2.43
C LEU A 140 -0.74 -19.65 1.82
N GLY A 141 0.58 -19.47 1.82
CA GLY A 141 1.50 -20.47 1.29
C GLY A 141 1.68 -21.71 2.18
N VAL A 142 1.53 -21.55 3.50
CA VAL A 142 1.83 -22.59 4.50
C VAL A 142 0.58 -23.35 4.95
N LEU A 143 -0.53 -22.65 5.18
CA LEU A 143 -1.75 -23.26 5.74
C LEU A 143 -2.61 -23.93 4.68
N PHE A 144 -2.47 -23.55 3.40
CA PHE A 144 -3.32 -24.07 2.34
C PHE A 144 -2.53 -25.00 1.42
N PRO A 145 -3.02 -26.24 1.16
CA PRO A 145 -2.47 -27.11 0.13
C PRO A 145 -2.43 -26.39 -1.24
N ARG A 146 -1.44 -26.70 -2.07
CA ARG A 146 -1.25 -26.08 -3.39
C ARG A 146 -2.53 -26.02 -4.22
N ARG A 147 -3.35 -27.10 -4.18
CA ARG A 147 -4.64 -27.18 -4.90
C ARG A 147 -5.65 -26.13 -4.45
N TYR A 148 -5.60 -25.66 -3.20
CA TYR A 148 -6.53 -24.65 -2.63
C TYR A 148 -5.97 -23.24 -2.66
N ALA A 149 -4.68 -23.06 -2.89
CA ALA A 149 -4.01 -21.75 -2.80
C ALA A 149 -4.61 -20.70 -3.73
N ALA A 150 -4.96 -21.07 -4.97
CA ALA A 150 -5.61 -20.16 -5.91
C ALA A 150 -7.00 -19.69 -5.43
N ARG A 151 -7.80 -20.60 -4.82
CA ARG A 151 -9.10 -20.25 -4.24
C ARG A 151 -8.98 -19.36 -3.01
N ALA A 152 -8.03 -19.68 -2.12
CA ALA A 152 -7.75 -18.86 -0.94
C ALA A 152 -7.30 -17.45 -1.34
N LEU A 153 -6.39 -17.33 -2.31
CA LEU A 153 -5.94 -16.06 -2.84
C LEU A 153 -7.08 -15.25 -3.48
N ALA A 154 -7.99 -15.90 -4.21
CA ALA A 154 -9.16 -15.25 -4.80
C ALA A 154 -10.08 -14.65 -3.73
N VAL A 155 -10.33 -15.37 -2.61
CA VAL A 155 -11.13 -14.86 -1.49
C VAL A 155 -10.43 -13.67 -0.82
N VAL A 156 -9.14 -13.78 -0.54
CA VAL A 156 -8.36 -12.68 0.06
C VAL A 156 -8.38 -11.44 -0.84
N SER A 157 -8.27 -11.62 -2.17
CA SER A 157 -8.38 -10.52 -3.13
C SER A 157 -9.79 -9.89 -3.14
N ALA A 158 -10.84 -10.70 -2.97
CA ALA A 158 -12.21 -10.18 -2.83
C ALA A 158 -12.38 -9.34 -1.55
N PHE A 159 -11.78 -9.74 -0.43
CA PHE A 159 -11.77 -8.95 0.81
C PHE A 159 -10.98 -7.64 0.64
N TRP A 160 -9.91 -7.64 -0.13
CA TRP A 160 -9.20 -6.41 -0.49
C TRP A 160 -10.10 -5.47 -1.30
N GLY A 161 -10.76 -5.98 -2.35
CA GLY A 161 -11.73 -5.20 -3.13
C GLY A 161 -12.92 -4.69 -2.29
N MET A 162 -13.43 -5.50 -1.36
CA MET A 162 -14.51 -5.12 -0.45
C MET A 162 -14.10 -3.99 0.51
N SER A 163 -12.83 -3.88 0.87
CA SER A 163 -12.31 -2.79 1.70
C SER A 163 -12.52 -1.42 1.03
N ALA A 164 -12.47 -1.36 -0.29
CA ALA A 164 -12.71 -0.14 -1.04
C ALA A 164 -14.13 0.39 -0.88
N PHE A 165 -15.10 -0.50 -0.73
CA PHE A 165 -16.49 -0.14 -0.49
C PHE A 165 -16.79 0.09 0.99
N LEU A 166 -16.37 -0.82 1.85
CA LEU A 166 -16.68 -0.77 3.28
C LEU A 166 -15.84 0.28 4.04
N GLY A 167 -14.63 0.60 3.58
CA GLY A 167 -13.78 1.61 4.23
C GLY A 167 -14.47 2.97 4.34
N PRO A 168 -14.82 3.62 3.20
CA PRO A 168 -15.51 4.89 3.23
C PRO A 168 -16.89 4.83 3.90
N LEU A 169 -17.63 3.71 3.74
CA LEU A 169 -18.92 3.53 4.40
C LEU A 169 -18.76 3.58 5.92
N ILE A 170 -17.84 2.80 6.47
CA ILE A 170 -17.60 2.74 7.92
C ILE A 170 -17.10 4.10 8.43
N GLY A 171 -16.07 4.67 7.76
CA GLY A 171 -15.52 5.97 8.14
C GLY A 171 -16.55 7.09 8.08
N GLY A 172 -17.32 7.16 6.99
CA GLY A 172 -18.35 8.17 6.77
C GLY A 172 -19.51 8.05 7.76
N LEU A 173 -20.02 6.84 8.02
CA LEU A 173 -21.08 6.62 9.00
C LEU A 173 -20.66 7.07 10.40
N PHE A 174 -19.44 6.76 10.84
CA PHE A 174 -18.97 7.24 12.14
C PHE A 174 -18.80 8.75 12.19
N VAL A 175 -18.34 9.39 11.11
CA VAL A 175 -18.20 10.85 11.05
C VAL A 175 -19.56 11.55 11.03
N GLU A 176 -20.52 11.07 10.23
CA GLU A 176 -21.80 11.76 10.01
C GLU A 176 -22.81 11.51 11.13
N TYR A 177 -22.83 10.30 11.74
CA TYR A 177 -23.85 9.89 12.70
C TYR A 177 -23.34 9.69 14.13
N ALA A 178 -22.02 9.77 14.36
CA ALA A 178 -21.46 9.52 15.67
C ALA A 178 -20.20 10.37 15.94
N ASN A 179 -19.02 9.74 15.96
CA ASN A 179 -17.73 10.39 16.17
C ASN A 179 -16.63 9.56 15.50
N TRP A 180 -15.68 10.22 14.84
CA TRP A 180 -14.53 9.58 14.18
C TRP A 180 -13.73 8.64 15.11
N ARG A 181 -13.66 8.93 16.41
CA ARG A 181 -13.00 8.08 17.41
C ARG A 181 -13.60 6.69 17.50
N LEU A 182 -14.94 6.57 17.34
CA LEU A 182 -15.62 5.28 17.33
C LEU A 182 -15.23 4.42 16.12
N GLY A 183 -14.88 5.05 14.99
CA GLY A 183 -14.30 4.34 13.85
C GLY A 183 -12.99 3.62 14.24
N PHE A 184 -12.09 4.30 14.93
CA PHE A 184 -10.87 3.66 15.44
C PHE A 184 -11.15 2.60 16.52
N TRP A 185 -12.08 2.83 17.44
CA TRP A 185 -12.49 1.83 18.44
C TRP A 185 -13.07 0.57 17.79
N PHE A 186 -13.85 0.73 16.71
CA PHE A 186 -14.38 -0.41 15.94
C PHE A 186 -13.24 -1.28 15.38
N PHE A 187 -12.24 -0.66 14.74
CA PHE A 187 -11.07 -1.40 14.23
C PHE A 187 -10.20 -1.97 15.36
N ALA A 188 -10.06 -1.28 16.48
CA ALA A 188 -9.35 -1.79 17.66
C ALA A 188 -10.01 -3.07 18.19
N MET A 189 -11.33 -3.05 18.36
CA MET A 189 -12.09 -4.21 18.83
C MET A 189 -11.93 -5.41 17.89
N LEU A 190 -12.14 -5.22 16.58
CA LEU A 190 -11.98 -6.30 15.60
C LEU A 190 -10.56 -6.87 15.61
N SER A 191 -9.57 -6.01 15.77
CA SER A 191 -8.18 -6.42 15.76
C SER A 191 -7.78 -7.17 17.03
N PHE A 192 -8.28 -6.75 18.20
CA PHE A 192 -8.08 -7.50 19.45
C PHE A 192 -8.80 -8.85 19.41
N MET A 193 -10.00 -8.92 18.85
CA MET A 193 -10.72 -10.18 18.63
C MET A 193 -9.92 -11.09 17.70
N LEU A 194 -9.38 -10.56 16.59
CA LEU A 194 -8.52 -11.31 15.67
C LEU A 194 -7.26 -11.81 16.37
N SER A 195 -6.58 -10.94 17.15
CA SER A 195 -5.41 -11.31 17.93
C SER A 195 -5.69 -12.46 18.90
N ALA A 196 -6.78 -12.36 19.65
CA ALA A 196 -7.22 -13.41 20.57
C ALA A 196 -7.55 -14.71 19.82
N TRP A 197 -8.27 -14.61 18.71
CA TRP A 197 -8.60 -15.77 17.87
C TRP A 197 -7.35 -16.48 17.37
N ILE A 198 -6.34 -15.75 16.86
CA ILE A 198 -5.06 -16.32 16.45
C ILE A 198 -4.35 -16.98 17.64
N ALA A 199 -4.30 -16.30 18.79
CA ALA A 199 -3.61 -16.78 19.99
C ALA A 199 -4.22 -18.06 20.58
N LEU A 200 -5.53 -18.22 20.49
CA LEU A 200 -6.25 -19.39 21.05
C LEU A 200 -6.26 -20.59 20.11
N ARG A 201 -5.88 -20.41 18.85
CA ARG A 201 -5.85 -21.50 17.86
C ARG A 201 -4.67 -22.41 18.07
N GLN A 202 -4.87 -23.73 17.95
CA GLN A 202 -3.76 -24.68 17.92
C GLN A 202 -2.99 -24.53 16.59
N GLU A 203 -1.68 -24.49 16.66
CA GLU A 203 -0.81 -24.40 15.49
C GLU A 203 -0.79 -25.77 14.78
N THR A 204 -1.31 -25.81 13.54
CA THR A 204 -1.37 -27.05 12.76
C THR A 204 -0.27 -27.14 11.71
N ALA A 205 0.50 -26.07 11.51
CA ALA A 205 1.58 -26.04 10.54
C ALA A 205 2.87 -25.55 11.20
N THR A 206 3.86 -26.43 11.24
CA THR A 206 5.25 -26.06 11.56
C THR A 206 5.90 -25.57 10.27
N LEU A 207 6.35 -24.31 10.27
CA LEU A 207 7.29 -23.86 9.24
C LEU A 207 8.59 -24.66 9.42
N GLU A 208 9.09 -25.25 8.32
CA GLU A 208 10.46 -25.78 8.36
C GLU A 208 11.38 -24.64 8.82
N GLN A 209 12.07 -24.88 9.92
CA GLN A 209 13.06 -23.94 10.44
C GLN A 209 14.23 -23.90 9.43
N GLY A 210 14.14 -23.01 8.45
CA GLY A 210 15.23 -22.74 7.53
C GLY A 210 16.47 -22.28 8.30
N LYS A 211 17.66 -22.67 7.87
CA LYS A 211 18.91 -22.14 8.40
C LYS A 211 18.92 -20.62 8.23
N ILE A 212 18.61 -19.88 9.31
CA ILE A 212 18.62 -18.43 9.31
C ILE A 212 20.08 -17.99 9.25
N GLY A 213 20.63 -17.85 8.03
CA GLY A 213 21.95 -17.29 7.79
C GLY A 213 21.92 -15.78 7.56
N THR A 214 20.75 -15.18 7.33
CA THR A 214 20.59 -13.77 6.96
C THR A 214 20.45 -12.89 8.20
N ARG A 215 21.34 -11.91 8.33
CA ARG A 215 21.26 -10.89 9.39
C ARG A 215 20.12 -9.90 9.05
N PHE A 216 19.27 -9.61 10.06
CA PHE A 216 18.21 -8.61 9.89
C PHE A 216 18.79 -7.26 9.48
N PRO A 217 18.33 -6.61 8.41
CA PRO A 217 18.92 -5.42 7.82
C PRO A 217 18.57 -4.14 8.60
N LEU A 218 18.69 -4.16 9.94
CA LEU A 218 18.23 -3.08 10.83
C LEU A 218 18.82 -1.72 10.46
N SER A 219 20.12 -1.64 10.18
CA SER A 219 20.76 -0.37 9.83
C SER A 219 20.28 0.23 8.52
N ARG A 220 19.95 -0.62 7.54
CA ARG A 220 19.41 -0.19 6.24
C ARG A 220 17.97 0.29 6.39
N LEU A 221 17.14 -0.45 7.11
CA LEU A 221 15.76 -0.03 7.39
C LEU A 221 15.73 1.25 8.24
N ALA A 222 16.61 1.39 9.21
CA ALA A 222 16.73 2.61 10.01
C ALA A 222 17.11 3.83 9.14
N LEU A 223 18.03 3.68 8.18
CA LEU A 223 18.36 4.74 7.21
C LEU A 223 17.16 5.13 6.36
N LEU A 224 16.39 4.15 5.88
CA LEU A 224 15.19 4.41 5.09
C LEU A 224 14.12 5.14 5.91
N CYS A 225 13.87 4.68 7.14
CA CYS A 225 12.93 5.33 8.06
C CYS A 225 13.37 6.78 8.36
N LEU A 226 14.66 6.98 8.68
CA LEU A 226 15.22 8.29 8.96
C LEU A 226 15.08 9.23 7.75
N ALA A 227 15.33 8.73 6.55
CA ALA A 227 15.16 9.50 5.33
C ALA A 227 13.73 10.03 5.16
N VAL A 228 12.73 9.14 5.27
CA VAL A 228 11.31 9.53 5.15
C VAL A 228 10.91 10.50 6.26
N VAL A 229 11.35 10.27 7.50
CA VAL A 229 11.06 11.17 8.63
C VAL A 229 11.66 12.55 8.41
N LEU A 230 12.92 12.64 7.98
CA LEU A 230 13.59 13.93 7.72
C LEU A 230 12.89 14.70 6.61
N ILE A 231 12.57 14.05 5.49
CA ILE A 231 11.87 14.68 4.36
C ILE A 231 10.48 15.16 4.81
N SER A 232 9.70 14.31 5.49
CA SER A 232 8.38 14.66 5.99
C SER A 232 8.44 15.83 6.99
N TYR A 233 9.43 15.82 7.91
CA TYR A 233 9.58 16.85 8.91
C TYR A 233 9.98 18.20 8.32
N GLY A 234 10.71 18.20 7.21
CA GLY A 234 10.98 19.38 6.41
C GLY A 234 9.74 20.10 5.93
N GLY A 235 8.66 19.36 5.69
CA GLY A 235 7.38 19.90 5.22
C GLY A 235 6.45 20.47 6.29
N VAL A 236 6.67 20.20 7.58
CA VAL A 236 5.76 20.66 8.66
C VAL A 236 5.74 22.18 8.80
N ARG A 237 6.90 22.81 8.70
CA ARG A 237 7.06 24.27 8.60
C ARG A 237 7.99 24.53 7.43
N VAL A 238 7.46 25.13 6.38
CA VAL A 238 8.23 25.37 5.16
C VAL A 238 9.00 26.66 5.30
N GLU A 239 10.31 26.51 5.59
CA GLU A 239 11.30 27.59 5.66
C GLU A 239 12.46 27.21 4.72
N ALA A 240 12.89 28.12 3.85
CA ALA A 240 13.81 27.81 2.77
C ALA A 240 15.06 27.02 3.23
N LEU A 241 15.80 27.53 4.24
CA LEU A 241 17.01 26.90 4.72
C LEU A 241 16.73 25.58 5.46
N ARG A 242 15.78 25.59 6.41
CA ARG A 242 15.44 24.41 7.22
C ARG A 242 14.90 23.28 6.36
N THR A 243 13.92 23.58 5.48
CA THR A 243 13.31 22.60 4.60
C THR A 243 14.34 22.01 3.64
N SER A 244 15.14 22.83 2.98
CA SER A 244 16.19 22.35 2.08
C SER A 244 17.24 21.51 2.80
N ALA A 245 17.66 21.88 4.00
CA ALA A 245 18.62 21.10 4.80
C ALA A 245 18.05 19.73 5.19
N LEU A 246 16.79 19.67 5.64
CA LEU A 246 16.13 18.42 6.03
C LEU A 246 15.87 17.50 4.84
N ILE A 247 15.42 18.05 3.70
CA ILE A 247 15.26 17.29 2.46
C ILE A 247 16.63 16.77 1.98
N GLY A 248 17.65 17.62 1.98
CA GLY A 248 19.02 17.23 1.61
C GLY A 248 19.57 16.10 2.48
N ALA A 249 19.40 16.22 3.81
CA ALA A 249 19.78 15.16 4.74
C ALA A 249 19.01 13.85 4.49
N GLY A 250 17.69 13.93 4.26
CA GLY A 250 16.87 12.77 3.93
C GLY A 250 17.28 12.10 2.62
N VAL A 251 17.56 12.89 1.58
CA VAL A 251 18.06 12.37 0.28
C VAL A 251 19.44 11.71 0.46
N LEU A 252 20.32 12.28 1.27
CA LEU A 252 21.62 11.66 1.59
C LEU A 252 21.43 10.32 2.31
N CYS A 253 20.49 10.22 3.24
CA CYS A 253 20.13 8.95 3.89
C CYS A 253 19.60 7.93 2.88
N LEU A 254 18.77 8.33 1.89
CA LEU A 254 18.30 7.44 0.81
C LEU A 254 19.47 6.96 -0.06
N ILE A 255 20.35 7.86 -0.48
CA ILE A 255 21.54 7.50 -1.26
C ILE A 255 22.41 6.53 -0.46
N TRP A 256 22.58 6.77 0.82
CA TRP A 256 23.35 5.88 1.69
C TRP A 256 22.67 4.52 1.88
N PHE A 257 21.34 4.50 2.02
CA PHE A 257 20.56 3.27 2.04
C PHE A 257 20.81 2.44 0.77
N PHE A 258 20.63 3.02 -0.42
CA PHE A 258 20.85 2.30 -1.69
C PHE A 258 22.29 1.82 -1.85
N ARG A 259 23.29 2.63 -1.46
CA ARG A 259 24.70 2.23 -1.48
C ARG A 259 24.99 1.07 -0.53
N ARG A 260 24.50 1.16 0.72
CA ARG A 260 24.71 0.09 1.71
C ARG A 260 23.98 -1.20 1.32
N ASP A 261 22.79 -1.09 0.74
CA ASP A 261 22.07 -2.25 0.26
C ASP A 261 22.78 -2.89 -0.92
N GLY A 262 23.28 -2.11 -1.87
CA GLY A 262 24.06 -2.61 -3.01
C GLY A 262 25.34 -3.34 -2.61
N LEU A 263 25.99 -2.93 -1.49
CA LEU A 263 27.19 -3.55 -0.94
C LEU A 263 26.91 -4.78 -0.06
N ALA A 264 25.66 -5.09 0.25
CA ALA A 264 25.30 -6.16 1.18
C ALA A 264 25.38 -7.59 0.57
N GLY A 265 25.79 -7.73 -0.68
CA GLY A 265 25.97 -9.02 -1.33
C GLY A 265 24.70 -9.91 -1.32
N PRO A 266 24.78 -11.13 -0.75
CA PRO A 266 23.62 -12.04 -0.67
C PRO A 266 22.47 -11.50 0.18
N ASP A 267 22.78 -10.65 1.18
CA ASP A 267 21.80 -10.09 2.13
C ASP A 267 21.11 -8.83 1.60
N ARG A 268 21.25 -8.48 0.32
CA ARG A 268 20.56 -7.33 -0.30
C ARG A 268 19.05 -7.47 -0.19
N LEU A 269 18.40 -6.34 0.11
CA LEU A 269 16.93 -6.22 0.06
C LEU A 269 16.42 -6.02 -1.36
N LEU A 270 17.18 -5.26 -2.17
CA LEU A 270 16.82 -4.88 -3.52
C LEU A 270 17.72 -5.57 -4.57
N PRO A 271 17.24 -5.83 -5.78
CA PRO A 271 18.06 -6.33 -6.87
C PRO A 271 19.13 -5.31 -7.30
N HIS A 272 19.99 -5.71 -8.22
CA HIS A 272 21.03 -4.83 -8.77
C HIS A 272 20.38 -3.62 -9.46
N ALA A 273 20.95 -2.41 -9.23
CA ALA A 273 20.51 -1.16 -9.85
C ALA A 273 18.99 -0.94 -9.81
N PRO A 274 18.35 -0.89 -8.60
CA PRO A 274 16.90 -0.95 -8.45
C PRO A 274 16.14 0.25 -9.01
N LEU A 275 16.83 1.33 -9.38
CA LEU A 275 16.27 2.55 -9.98
C LEU A 275 16.83 2.86 -11.37
N ASP A 276 17.63 1.97 -11.98
CA ASP A 276 18.15 2.20 -13.32
C ASP A 276 17.12 1.79 -14.40
N PRO A 277 16.49 2.76 -15.10
CA PRO A 277 15.48 2.48 -16.09
C PRO A 277 16.04 1.77 -17.35
N ARG A 278 17.36 1.64 -17.46
CA ARG A 278 18.03 0.91 -18.55
C ARG A 278 17.91 -0.60 -18.39
N HIS A 279 17.61 -1.09 -17.19
CA HIS A 279 17.40 -2.52 -16.90
C HIS A 279 15.91 -2.79 -16.66
N ALA A 280 15.41 -3.95 -17.12
CA ALA A 280 13.98 -4.31 -16.94
C ALA A 280 13.57 -4.28 -15.46
N THR A 281 14.41 -4.82 -14.59
CA THR A 281 14.18 -4.84 -13.13
C THR A 281 14.14 -3.43 -12.54
N GLY A 282 15.12 -2.60 -12.86
CA GLY A 282 15.18 -1.21 -12.37
C GLY A 282 14.02 -0.37 -12.90
N ALA A 283 13.68 -0.51 -14.19
CA ALA A 283 12.51 0.13 -14.79
C ALA A 283 11.19 -0.27 -14.08
N THR A 284 11.02 -1.56 -13.79
CA THR A 284 9.87 -2.09 -13.05
C THR A 284 9.77 -1.47 -11.65
N LEU A 285 10.85 -1.51 -10.88
CA LEU A 285 10.85 -1.00 -9.51
C LEU A 285 10.68 0.53 -9.48
N LEU A 286 11.25 1.24 -10.45
CA LEU A 286 11.06 2.68 -10.58
C LEU A 286 9.58 3.01 -10.91
N MET A 287 8.94 2.29 -11.86
CA MET A 287 7.51 2.44 -12.11
C MET A 287 6.68 2.20 -10.85
N LEU A 288 6.95 1.10 -10.16
CA LEU A 288 6.21 0.70 -8.94
C LEU A 288 6.44 1.64 -7.76
N MET A 289 7.49 2.44 -7.77
CA MET A 289 7.73 3.52 -6.82
C MET A 289 7.04 4.82 -7.25
N MET A 290 7.12 5.18 -8.53
CA MET A 290 6.56 6.44 -9.04
C MET A 290 5.04 6.45 -9.08
N LEU A 291 4.39 5.31 -9.37
CA LEU A 291 2.94 5.21 -9.39
C LEU A 291 2.31 5.62 -8.04
N PRO A 292 2.65 4.98 -6.89
CA PRO A 292 2.11 5.42 -5.60
C PRO A 292 2.52 6.85 -5.24
N MET A 293 3.74 7.28 -5.59
CA MET A 293 4.15 8.68 -5.35
C MET A 293 3.26 9.68 -6.07
N ALA A 294 2.85 9.38 -7.30
CA ALA A 294 2.03 10.25 -8.11
C ALA A 294 0.54 10.23 -7.73
N THR A 295 0.05 9.11 -7.18
CA THR A 295 -1.37 8.88 -6.90
C THR A 295 -1.78 9.17 -5.46
N VAL A 296 -0.85 9.24 -4.51
CA VAL A 296 -1.16 9.41 -3.08
C VAL A 296 -1.89 10.72 -2.74
N ALA A 297 -1.78 11.75 -3.59
CA ALA A 297 -2.39 13.06 -3.33
C ALA A 297 -3.91 12.99 -3.19
N ILE A 298 -4.60 12.21 -4.03
CA ILE A 298 -6.06 12.10 -3.96
C ILE A 298 -6.52 11.38 -2.69
N THR A 299 -5.77 10.38 -2.22
CA THR A 299 -6.08 9.66 -0.99
C THR A 299 -5.77 10.49 0.25
N ALA A 300 -4.63 11.21 0.27
CA ALA A 300 -4.20 11.97 1.44
C ALA A 300 -4.92 13.31 1.62
N TYR A 301 -5.19 14.02 0.54
CA TYR A 301 -5.74 15.39 0.57
C TYR A 301 -7.10 15.49 -0.11
N GLY A 302 -7.50 14.51 -0.95
CA GLY A 302 -8.75 14.54 -1.70
C GLY A 302 -9.98 14.80 -0.85
N PRO A 303 -10.24 14.04 0.24
CA PRO A 303 -11.40 14.27 1.09
C PRO A 303 -11.44 15.67 1.69
N LEU A 304 -10.30 16.18 2.19
CA LEU A 304 -10.18 17.53 2.75
C LEU A 304 -10.49 18.61 1.72
N LEU A 305 -9.87 18.51 0.54
CA LEU A 305 -10.06 19.49 -0.53
C LEU A 305 -11.49 19.47 -1.07
N MET A 306 -12.08 18.27 -1.25
CA MET A 306 -13.47 18.15 -1.69
C MET A 306 -14.48 18.70 -0.66
N THR A 307 -14.22 18.52 0.62
CA THR A 307 -15.06 19.09 1.67
C THR A 307 -15.03 20.63 1.63
N VAL A 308 -13.84 21.23 1.46
CA VAL A 308 -13.70 22.70 1.46
C VAL A 308 -14.14 23.31 0.13
N VAL A 309 -13.75 22.75 -1.03
CA VAL A 309 -14.04 23.31 -2.36
C VAL A 309 -15.48 23.07 -2.76
N HIS A 310 -16.00 21.88 -2.51
CA HIS A 310 -17.31 21.44 -3.04
C HIS A 310 -18.39 21.27 -1.93
N GLY A 311 -18.04 21.43 -0.65
CA GLY A 311 -18.98 21.20 0.46
C GLY A 311 -19.45 19.75 0.56
N THR A 312 -18.67 18.78 0.07
CA THR A 312 -19.07 17.36 0.09
C THR A 312 -19.07 16.80 1.51
N SER A 313 -19.99 15.87 1.79
CA SER A 313 -19.94 15.08 3.03
C SER A 313 -18.72 14.16 3.06
N ALA A 314 -18.31 13.75 4.25
CA ALA A 314 -17.22 12.81 4.46
C ALA A 314 -17.45 11.48 3.70
N LEU A 315 -18.69 10.98 3.73
CA LEU A 315 -19.12 9.77 3.02
C LEU A 315 -18.94 9.92 1.51
N THR A 316 -19.43 11.03 0.93
CA THR A 316 -19.31 11.31 -0.51
C THR A 316 -17.84 11.41 -0.92
N ALA A 317 -17.02 12.19 -0.19
CA ALA A 317 -15.60 12.35 -0.46
C ALA A 317 -14.85 11.00 -0.36
N GLY A 318 -15.18 10.18 0.64
CA GLY A 318 -14.64 8.85 0.80
C GLY A 318 -14.95 7.92 -0.38
N TYR A 319 -16.18 7.93 -0.87
CA TYR A 319 -16.56 7.12 -2.05
C TYR A 319 -15.92 7.61 -3.34
N VAL A 320 -15.72 8.91 -3.51
CA VAL A 320 -14.97 9.44 -4.66
C VAL A 320 -13.54 8.91 -4.66
N VAL A 321 -12.88 8.90 -3.51
CA VAL A 321 -11.52 8.30 -3.39
C VAL A 321 -11.57 6.79 -3.61
N ALA A 322 -12.58 6.09 -3.09
CA ALA A 322 -12.75 4.65 -3.28
C ALA A 322 -12.94 4.25 -4.76
N CYS A 323 -13.40 5.16 -5.63
CA CYS A 323 -13.47 4.91 -7.07
C CYS A 323 -12.12 4.47 -7.65
N SER A 324 -10.98 4.94 -7.09
CA SER A 324 -9.65 4.46 -7.51
C SER A 324 -9.48 2.95 -7.26
N SER A 325 -9.83 2.46 -6.07
CA SER A 325 -9.75 1.03 -5.76
C SER A 325 -10.75 0.19 -6.56
N ILE A 326 -11.93 0.74 -6.84
CA ILE A 326 -12.94 0.10 -7.70
C ILE A 326 -12.42 0.00 -9.13
N GLY A 327 -11.87 1.09 -9.66
CA GLY A 327 -11.26 1.15 -10.98
C GLY A 327 -10.13 0.12 -11.13
N TRP A 328 -9.24 0.02 -10.12
CA TRP A 328 -8.20 -1.02 -10.07
C TRP A 328 -8.79 -2.42 -10.23
N THR A 329 -9.76 -2.75 -9.40
CA THR A 329 -10.35 -4.09 -9.38
C THR A 329 -11.03 -4.42 -10.70
N LEU A 330 -11.84 -3.51 -11.23
CA LEU A 330 -12.55 -3.69 -12.50
C LEU A 330 -11.57 -3.87 -13.66
N ALA A 331 -10.54 -3.04 -13.74
CA ALA A 331 -9.54 -3.10 -14.78
C ALA A 331 -8.72 -4.40 -14.70
N ALA A 332 -8.21 -4.77 -13.51
CA ALA A 332 -7.43 -5.99 -13.32
C ALA A 332 -8.23 -7.25 -13.68
N VAL A 333 -9.51 -7.31 -13.29
CA VAL A 333 -10.39 -8.45 -13.60
C VAL A 333 -10.71 -8.53 -15.10
N SER A 334 -11.01 -7.38 -15.73
CA SER A 334 -11.41 -7.35 -17.16
C SER A 334 -10.32 -7.84 -18.10
N VAL A 335 -9.03 -7.64 -17.73
CA VAL A 335 -7.88 -8.03 -18.58
C VAL A 335 -7.14 -9.28 -18.11
N SER A 336 -7.55 -9.91 -17.01
CA SER A 336 -6.83 -11.04 -16.38
C SER A 336 -6.58 -12.22 -17.32
N GLY A 337 -7.46 -12.45 -18.30
CA GLY A 337 -7.33 -13.49 -19.33
C GLY A 337 -6.56 -13.08 -20.59
N SER A 338 -5.97 -11.89 -20.62
CA SER A 338 -5.30 -11.39 -21.83
C SER A 338 -4.02 -12.18 -22.14
N PRO A 339 -3.79 -12.55 -23.44
CA PRO A 339 -2.56 -13.21 -23.87
C PRO A 339 -1.31 -12.35 -23.64
N GLU A 340 -0.17 -13.00 -23.38
CA GLU A 340 1.12 -12.34 -23.07
C GLU A 340 1.58 -11.33 -24.13
N ARG A 341 1.24 -11.57 -25.41
CA ARG A 341 1.55 -10.66 -26.52
C ARG A 341 1.03 -9.23 -26.30
N PHE A 342 0.00 -9.05 -25.49
CA PHE A 342 -0.62 -7.75 -25.18
C PHE A 342 -0.05 -7.07 -23.93
N ASP A 343 0.84 -7.71 -23.16
CA ASP A 343 1.38 -7.15 -21.92
C ASP A 343 1.95 -5.75 -22.10
N ARG A 344 2.72 -5.55 -23.17
CA ARG A 344 3.33 -4.25 -23.50
C ARG A 344 2.27 -3.16 -23.71
N ILE A 345 1.18 -3.54 -24.39
CA ILE A 345 0.09 -2.61 -24.71
C ILE A 345 -0.67 -2.24 -23.43
N TRP A 346 -1.01 -3.25 -22.60
CA TRP A 346 -1.72 -2.99 -21.36
C TRP A 346 -0.91 -2.18 -20.35
N ILE A 347 0.40 -2.44 -20.23
CA ILE A 347 1.29 -1.62 -19.41
C ILE A 347 1.30 -0.17 -19.92
N ALA A 348 1.45 0.03 -21.24
CA ALA A 348 1.50 1.36 -21.83
C ALA A 348 0.17 2.12 -21.66
N ILE A 349 -0.97 1.46 -21.93
CA ILE A 349 -2.29 2.04 -21.72
C ILE A 349 -2.49 2.39 -20.23
N GLY A 350 -2.17 1.47 -19.33
CA GLY A 350 -2.34 1.69 -17.89
C GLY A 350 -1.54 2.89 -17.39
N MET A 351 -0.26 2.98 -17.74
CA MET A 351 0.60 4.11 -17.38
C MET A 351 0.11 5.44 -17.98
N ALA A 352 -0.35 5.43 -19.25
CA ALA A 352 -0.90 6.61 -19.90
C ALA A 352 -2.22 7.06 -19.26
N VAL A 353 -3.13 6.13 -18.97
CA VAL A 353 -4.42 6.42 -18.33
C VAL A 353 -4.21 7.00 -16.93
N THR A 354 -3.31 6.42 -16.12
CA THR A 354 -2.96 6.97 -14.80
C THR A 354 -2.40 8.39 -14.92
N THR A 355 -1.48 8.63 -15.86
CA THR A 355 -0.89 9.97 -16.06
C THR A 355 -1.94 10.99 -16.51
N LEU A 356 -2.82 10.63 -17.45
CA LEU A 356 -3.91 11.49 -17.92
C LEU A 356 -4.94 11.77 -16.82
N SER A 357 -5.21 10.80 -15.98
CA SER A 357 -6.11 10.93 -14.83
C SER A 357 -5.58 11.94 -13.80
N ILE A 358 -4.28 11.88 -13.50
CA ILE A 358 -3.61 12.86 -12.63
C ILE A 358 -3.69 14.26 -13.25
N ALA A 359 -3.48 14.39 -14.57
CA ALA A 359 -3.71 15.65 -15.27
C ALA A 359 -5.18 16.12 -15.18
N GLY A 360 -6.13 15.19 -15.22
CA GLY A 360 -7.55 15.48 -15.03
C GLY A 360 -7.85 16.04 -13.64
N PHE A 361 -7.21 15.56 -12.58
CA PHE A 361 -7.37 16.11 -11.23
C PHE A 361 -6.94 17.57 -11.10
N VAL A 362 -5.98 18.04 -11.91
CA VAL A 362 -5.54 19.45 -11.90
C VAL A 362 -6.69 20.41 -12.19
N TYR A 363 -7.67 19.97 -12.98
CA TYR A 363 -8.90 20.71 -13.26
C TYR A 363 -10.07 20.24 -12.39
N ALA A 364 -10.26 18.92 -12.27
CA ALA A 364 -11.46 18.35 -11.68
C ALA A 364 -11.60 18.70 -10.17
N VAL A 365 -10.53 18.65 -9.41
CA VAL A 365 -10.59 18.90 -7.95
C VAL A 365 -10.82 20.38 -7.64
N PRO A 366 -10.10 21.35 -8.24
CA PRO A 366 -10.30 22.77 -7.92
C PRO A 366 -11.53 23.41 -8.55
N ALA A 367 -12.02 22.93 -9.68
CA ALA A 367 -13.03 23.67 -10.46
C ALA A 367 -14.07 22.78 -11.16
N GLY A 368 -13.84 21.48 -11.25
CA GLY A 368 -14.76 20.56 -11.93
C GLY A 368 -15.88 20.06 -10.99
N PRO A 369 -16.91 19.43 -11.54
CA PRO A 369 -17.96 18.82 -10.75
C PRO A 369 -17.45 17.54 -10.06
N VAL A 370 -18.03 17.20 -8.90
CA VAL A 370 -17.60 16.04 -8.07
C VAL A 370 -17.61 14.71 -8.84
N TRP A 371 -18.58 14.51 -9.76
CA TRP A 371 -18.61 13.30 -10.59
C TRP A 371 -17.38 13.17 -11.50
N LEU A 372 -16.79 14.29 -11.94
CA LEU A 372 -15.57 14.26 -12.76
C LEU A 372 -14.36 13.85 -11.95
N ILE A 373 -14.30 14.23 -10.65
CA ILE A 373 -13.28 13.76 -9.73
C ILE A 373 -13.39 12.24 -9.57
N ALA A 374 -14.62 11.71 -9.42
CA ALA A 374 -14.86 10.28 -9.33
C ALA A 374 -14.43 9.51 -10.60
N VAL A 375 -14.70 10.08 -11.78
CA VAL A 375 -14.27 9.51 -13.08
C VAL A 375 -12.74 9.51 -13.18
N CYS A 376 -12.08 10.61 -12.79
CA CYS A 376 -10.62 10.66 -12.74
C CYS A 376 -10.06 9.63 -11.74
N ALA A 377 -10.65 9.48 -10.55
CA ALA A 377 -10.23 8.48 -9.58
C ALA A 377 -10.40 7.05 -10.11
N LEU A 378 -11.55 6.77 -10.74
CA LEU A 378 -11.81 5.46 -11.37
C LEU A 378 -10.78 5.16 -12.46
N ALA A 379 -10.46 6.14 -13.29
CA ALA A 379 -9.47 6.03 -14.37
C ALA A 379 -8.05 5.87 -13.81
N GLU A 380 -7.69 6.61 -12.77
CA GLU A 380 -6.40 6.49 -12.08
C GLU A 380 -6.16 5.07 -11.57
N GLY A 381 -7.11 4.55 -10.79
CA GLY A 381 -7.03 3.19 -10.28
C GLY A 381 -7.10 2.15 -11.38
N GLY A 382 -7.96 2.37 -12.38
CA GLY A 382 -8.06 1.50 -13.57
C GLY A 382 -6.75 1.40 -14.33
N GLY A 383 -6.10 2.53 -14.58
CA GLY A 383 -4.78 2.57 -15.21
C GLY A 383 -3.71 1.86 -14.38
N PHE A 384 -3.70 2.09 -13.07
CA PHE A 384 -2.77 1.42 -12.17
C PHE A 384 -3.01 -0.11 -12.16
N GLY A 385 -4.28 -0.57 -12.08
CA GLY A 385 -4.64 -1.98 -12.10
C GLY A 385 -4.25 -2.68 -13.41
N LEU A 386 -4.46 -2.02 -14.56
CA LEU A 386 -3.99 -2.50 -15.85
C LEU A 386 -2.47 -2.67 -15.86
N ALA A 387 -1.73 -1.60 -15.52
CA ALA A 387 -0.27 -1.63 -15.56
C ALA A 387 0.30 -2.68 -14.59
N TYR A 388 -0.13 -2.70 -13.34
CA TYR A 388 0.42 -3.54 -12.29
C TYR A 388 0.35 -5.04 -12.61
N THR A 389 -0.81 -5.51 -13.08
CA THR A 389 -1.03 -6.92 -13.41
C THR A 389 -0.01 -7.43 -14.44
N PHE A 390 0.24 -6.64 -15.49
CA PHE A 390 1.14 -7.05 -16.57
C PHE A 390 2.60 -6.69 -16.30
N ILE A 391 2.88 -5.68 -15.49
CA ILE A 391 4.24 -5.42 -14.98
C ILE A 391 4.76 -6.64 -14.22
N LEU A 392 3.95 -7.22 -13.31
CA LEU A 392 4.34 -8.40 -12.55
C LEU A 392 4.57 -9.60 -13.45
N ARG A 393 3.65 -9.89 -14.38
CA ARG A 393 3.79 -11.00 -15.32
C ARG A 393 5.03 -10.84 -16.21
N ARG A 394 5.25 -9.64 -16.73
CA ARG A 394 6.36 -9.40 -17.64
C ARG A 394 7.72 -9.43 -16.96
N ILE A 395 7.85 -8.88 -15.75
CA ILE A 395 9.13 -8.93 -15.04
C ILE A 395 9.52 -10.36 -14.70
N THR A 396 8.56 -11.22 -14.33
CA THR A 396 8.82 -12.63 -14.07
C THR A 396 9.25 -13.40 -15.33
N ALA A 397 8.86 -12.95 -16.53
CA ALA A 397 9.26 -13.55 -17.80
C ALA A 397 10.64 -13.07 -18.32
N VAL A 398 11.12 -11.92 -17.84
CA VAL A 398 12.35 -11.26 -18.36
C VAL A 398 13.49 -11.27 -17.34
N ALA A 399 13.19 -11.40 -16.05
CA ALA A 399 14.20 -11.35 -14.99
C ALA A 399 15.01 -12.65 -14.91
N PRO A 400 16.31 -12.56 -14.54
CA PRO A 400 17.13 -13.74 -14.25
C PRO A 400 16.52 -14.56 -13.10
N GLU A 401 16.58 -15.91 -13.20
CA GLU A 401 16.02 -16.80 -12.17
C GLU A 401 16.64 -16.56 -10.78
N GLU A 402 17.92 -16.25 -10.73
CA GLU A 402 18.67 -15.96 -9.49
C GLU A 402 18.18 -14.69 -8.76
N ASP A 403 17.60 -13.72 -9.47
CA ASP A 403 17.07 -12.49 -8.91
C ASP A 403 15.55 -12.56 -8.64
N MET A 404 14.85 -13.60 -9.09
CA MET A 404 13.39 -13.69 -9.02
C MET A 404 12.87 -13.55 -7.59
N GLN A 405 13.48 -14.24 -6.62
CA GLN A 405 13.07 -14.16 -5.23
C GLN A 405 13.25 -12.76 -4.64
N ARG A 406 14.34 -12.07 -5.03
CA ARG A 406 14.62 -10.69 -4.58
C ARG A 406 13.67 -9.69 -5.21
N ILE A 407 13.37 -9.84 -6.49
CA ILE A 407 12.42 -8.98 -7.22
C ILE A 407 11.04 -9.09 -6.58
N THR A 408 10.57 -10.29 -6.31
CA THR A 408 9.26 -10.53 -5.68
C THR A 408 9.16 -9.86 -4.30
N GLY A 409 10.24 -9.89 -3.51
CA GLY A 409 10.30 -9.19 -2.22
C GLY A 409 10.47 -7.67 -2.33
N ALA A 410 11.15 -7.19 -3.37
CA ALA A 410 11.38 -5.77 -3.59
C ALA A 410 10.13 -5.01 -4.07
N ILE A 411 9.23 -5.66 -4.81
CA ILE A 411 8.01 -5.05 -5.36
C ILE A 411 7.15 -4.36 -4.29
N PRO A 412 6.65 -5.05 -3.26
CA PRO A 412 5.86 -4.41 -2.22
C PRO A 412 6.66 -3.37 -1.43
N THR A 413 7.95 -3.59 -1.24
CA THR A 413 8.83 -2.64 -0.55
C THR A 413 8.93 -1.33 -1.33
N MET A 414 9.16 -1.38 -2.65
CA MET A 414 9.25 -0.18 -3.49
C MET A 414 7.92 0.57 -3.58
N GLN A 415 6.78 -0.13 -3.61
CA GLN A 415 5.48 0.52 -3.55
C GLN A 415 5.27 1.28 -2.23
N ARG A 416 5.60 0.67 -1.09
CA ARG A 416 5.47 1.33 0.21
C ARG A 416 6.43 2.52 0.36
N ILE A 417 7.66 2.41 -0.14
CA ILE A 417 8.60 3.54 -0.25
C ILE A 417 7.97 4.64 -1.09
N GLY A 418 7.33 4.31 -2.21
CA GLY A 418 6.62 5.24 -3.06
C GLY A 418 5.50 5.97 -2.31
N TYR A 419 4.64 5.27 -1.59
CA TYR A 419 3.60 5.90 -0.76
C TYR A 419 4.18 6.80 0.33
N ALA A 420 5.22 6.34 1.05
CA ALA A 420 5.84 7.11 2.12
C ALA A 420 6.51 8.39 1.61
N LEU A 421 7.33 8.29 0.56
CA LEU A 421 8.00 9.44 -0.05
C LEU A 421 7.02 10.35 -0.80
N GLY A 422 6.02 9.78 -1.46
CA GLY A 422 4.97 10.54 -2.13
C GLY A 422 4.15 11.37 -1.14
N ALA A 423 3.74 10.78 -0.01
CA ALA A 423 3.04 11.50 1.03
C ALA A 423 3.91 12.64 1.62
N ALA A 424 5.21 12.37 1.88
CA ALA A 424 6.15 13.39 2.33
C ALA A 424 6.28 14.54 1.31
N TYR A 425 6.46 14.21 0.03
CA TYR A 425 6.57 15.17 -1.06
C TYR A 425 5.31 16.05 -1.16
N ILE A 426 4.14 15.43 -1.21
CA ILE A 426 2.86 16.14 -1.32
C ILE A 426 2.59 16.99 -0.06
N GLY A 427 3.00 16.54 1.12
CA GLY A 427 2.91 17.32 2.35
C GLY A 427 3.73 18.60 2.31
N ILE A 428 4.96 18.54 1.77
CA ILE A 428 5.80 19.73 1.56
C ILE A 428 5.11 20.70 0.60
N ILE A 429 4.61 20.22 -0.53
CA ILE A 429 3.93 21.04 -1.55
C ILE A 429 2.66 21.67 -0.96
N ALA A 430 1.84 20.90 -0.24
CA ALA A 430 0.62 21.41 0.39
C ALA A 430 0.92 22.59 1.35
N ASN A 431 1.83 22.37 2.28
CA ASN A 431 2.16 23.38 3.28
C ASN A 431 2.89 24.60 2.65
N ALA A 432 3.71 24.38 1.61
CA ALA A 432 4.34 25.46 0.86
C ALA A 432 3.35 26.29 0.03
N SER A 433 2.27 25.68 -0.47
CA SER A 433 1.25 26.36 -1.28
C SER A 433 0.14 27.02 -0.46
N GLY A 434 0.26 27.07 0.86
CA GLY A 434 -0.68 27.78 1.74
C GLY A 434 -1.82 26.92 2.26
N PHE A 435 -1.69 25.59 2.29
CA PHE A 435 -2.72 24.69 2.83
C PHE A 435 -3.16 25.04 4.26
N LEU A 436 -2.23 25.52 5.09
CA LEU A 436 -2.51 25.92 6.48
C LEU A 436 -3.25 27.27 6.62
N SER A 437 -3.31 28.05 5.55
CA SER A 437 -3.94 29.37 5.51
C SER A 437 -5.20 29.42 4.65
N ILE A 438 -5.74 28.28 4.27
CA ILE A 438 -6.99 28.19 3.51
C ILE A 438 -8.11 28.80 4.33
N GLN A 439 -8.77 29.84 3.80
CA GLN A 439 -9.94 30.48 4.38
C GLN A 439 -11.15 30.41 3.46
N THR A 440 -10.91 30.30 2.16
CA THR A 440 -11.95 30.30 1.13
C THR A 440 -11.88 29.04 0.26
N PRO A 441 -12.98 28.66 -0.43
CA PRO A 441 -12.96 27.60 -1.43
C PRO A 441 -11.96 27.87 -2.57
N ASP A 442 -11.74 29.14 -2.95
CA ASP A 442 -10.79 29.53 -3.99
C ASP A 442 -9.33 29.28 -3.56
N ASP A 443 -9.00 29.54 -2.29
CA ASP A 443 -7.68 29.22 -1.74
C ASP A 443 -7.45 27.70 -1.82
N ALA A 444 -8.44 26.91 -1.39
CA ALA A 444 -8.39 25.46 -1.45
C ALA A 444 -8.27 24.95 -2.89
N GLY A 445 -8.96 25.57 -3.83
CA GLY A 445 -8.86 25.27 -5.27
C GLY A 445 -7.46 25.55 -5.83
N THR A 446 -6.83 26.65 -5.39
CA THR A 446 -5.46 26.99 -5.79
C THR A 446 -4.46 25.98 -5.25
N VAL A 447 -4.56 25.64 -3.96
CA VAL A 447 -3.74 24.58 -3.34
C VAL A 447 -3.94 23.23 -4.05
N ALA A 448 -5.19 22.84 -4.34
CA ALA A 448 -5.51 21.62 -5.07
C ALA A 448 -4.82 21.57 -6.44
N ARG A 449 -4.90 22.65 -7.20
CA ARG A 449 -4.26 22.76 -8.53
C ARG A 449 -2.75 22.56 -8.43
N ILE A 450 -2.08 23.21 -7.50
CA ILE A 450 -0.63 23.09 -7.29
C ILE A 450 -0.27 21.67 -6.89
N LEU A 451 -1.02 21.04 -5.97
CA LEU A 451 -0.80 19.68 -5.52
C LEU A 451 -0.84 18.67 -6.66
N PHE A 452 -1.92 18.67 -7.44
CA PHE A 452 -2.06 17.70 -8.54
C PHE A 452 -1.12 18.00 -9.70
N LEU A 453 -0.79 19.27 -9.96
CA LEU A 453 0.23 19.66 -10.94
C LEU A 453 1.61 19.13 -10.53
N ALA A 454 1.95 19.16 -9.24
CA ALA A 454 3.20 18.61 -8.72
C ALA A 454 3.30 17.08 -8.82
N CYS A 455 2.19 16.36 -8.91
CA CYS A 455 2.17 14.91 -9.15
C CYS A 455 2.53 14.53 -10.59
N LEU A 456 2.29 15.40 -11.57
CA LEU A 456 2.52 15.11 -13.00
C LEU A 456 3.96 14.72 -13.35
N PRO A 457 5.01 15.42 -12.87
CA PRO A 457 6.39 15.01 -13.13
C PRO A 457 6.67 13.59 -12.66
N LEU A 458 6.13 13.18 -11.50
CA LEU A 458 6.30 11.82 -10.95
C LEU A 458 5.62 10.78 -11.85
N ALA A 459 4.40 11.06 -12.30
CA ALA A 459 3.68 10.21 -13.24
C ALA A 459 4.42 10.08 -14.59
N VAL A 460 4.96 11.18 -15.11
CA VAL A 460 5.75 11.19 -16.35
C VAL A 460 7.04 10.39 -16.19
N VAL A 461 7.75 10.50 -15.06
CA VAL A 461 8.94 9.67 -14.77
C VAL A 461 8.57 8.19 -14.79
N GLY A 462 7.46 7.79 -14.14
CA GLY A 462 6.94 6.43 -14.20
C GLY A 462 6.60 5.98 -15.62
N LEU A 463 5.93 6.85 -16.40
CA LEU A 463 5.57 6.59 -17.79
C LEU A 463 6.82 6.41 -18.67
N VAL A 464 7.86 7.21 -18.49
CA VAL A 464 9.13 7.09 -19.22
C VAL A 464 9.89 5.82 -18.79
N ALA A 465 9.92 5.53 -17.49
CA ALA A 465 10.57 4.31 -16.98
C ALA A 465 9.96 3.03 -17.58
N MET A 466 8.67 3.04 -17.91
CA MET A 466 7.99 1.95 -18.62
C MET A 466 8.73 1.51 -19.89
N LEU A 467 9.35 2.43 -20.62
CA LEU A 467 10.06 2.10 -21.87
C LEU A 467 11.20 1.10 -21.64
N GLY A 468 11.82 1.11 -20.46
CA GLY A 468 12.87 0.16 -20.09
C GLY A 468 12.38 -1.28 -19.92
N LEU A 469 11.09 -1.49 -19.59
CA LEU A 469 10.48 -2.81 -19.49
C LEU A 469 9.80 -3.24 -20.82
N VAL A 470 9.08 -2.31 -21.46
CA VAL A 470 8.22 -2.61 -22.62
C VAL A 470 9.04 -2.87 -23.89
N ARG A 471 10.17 -2.20 -24.09
CA ARG A 471 11.02 -2.35 -25.28
C ARG A 471 11.83 -3.64 -25.33
N ARG A 472 12.06 -4.32 -24.22
CA ARG A 472 12.89 -5.53 -24.17
C ARG A 472 12.14 -6.78 -24.62
N HIS A 473 12.85 -7.68 -25.34
CA HIS A 473 12.35 -8.99 -25.72
C HIS A 473 12.63 -10.00 -24.59
N PRO A 474 11.78 -11.05 -24.38
CA PRO A 474 12.06 -12.11 -23.40
C PRO A 474 13.38 -12.85 -23.65
N TYR A 475 13.91 -12.78 -24.86
CA TYR A 475 15.18 -13.44 -25.27
C TYR A 475 16.43 -12.55 -25.09
N ASP A 476 16.30 -11.28 -24.66
CA ASP A 476 17.46 -10.40 -24.47
C ASP A 476 18.16 -10.59 -23.10
N ALA A 477 17.73 -11.56 -22.30
CA ALA A 477 18.34 -11.91 -21.00
C ALA A 477 19.67 -12.68 -21.13
N SER A 478 20.12 -12.99 -22.35
CA SER A 478 21.34 -13.74 -22.63
C SER A 478 22.51 -12.92 -23.20
N LEU A 479 22.41 -11.57 -23.16
CA LEU A 479 23.49 -10.67 -23.58
C LEU A 479 23.95 -9.78 -22.43
#